data_2401f73acb88fdb038f5d95613941a71
#
_entry.id   2401f73acb88fdb038f5d95613941a71
#
_cell.length_a   1.000
_cell.length_b   1.000
_cell.length_c   1.000
_cell.angle_alpha   90.00
_cell.angle_beta   90.00
_cell.angle_gamma   90.00
#
_symmetry.space_group_name_H-M   'P 1'
#
loop_
_entity.id
_entity.type
_entity.pdbx_description
1 polymer ?
#
loop_
_entity_poly.entity_id
_entity_poly.type
_entity_poly.pdbx_seq_one_letter_code
_entity_poly.pdbx_strand_id
1 'polypeptide(L)'
;MKRTPYVPSGNLVDLLLDAICVVDKSGHFVFVSAACERIFGYSAAEMIGMPMIDMVHPADRESTLQAAGEIMAGDSKPRFENRYMRKDGQVVHILWSARWSEDDQLRIAVAHDISERKRGESLQAALYAISEAAHASRDLPGLFQQVHRIIGQLLPASNFSVALYDAQHDQLSFPYHVDEQQPAPPAQRLDARTLSAEVVRSGQTLLRNLENLDQLPAHIRALDCDALDWLGVPLNSQKGGMGALILQSYSHAARYSESDTELLQFVSTQVASAIERLQMLDRLQFMAQYDQLTRLPNRELLRDRLQIAMARARRERRQLALLFLDLDKFKLINDTLGHTMGDQLLQQVARRIQQCIREVDTVARFAGDEFVVLLEDFHAADHAIQVAEKIRLALNLPYDLEGQPRRVLPSIGIALYPRHADDPQQLLIQADNAMYLAKNNGGNRYQLGLEKHLRGDTP
;
A
#
# COMPACT_ATOMS: atom_id res chain seq x y z
N MET A 1 34.74 62.68 -8.08
CA MET A 1 34.23 62.56 -6.69
C MET A 1 34.81 61.29 -6.06
N LYS A 2 35.76 61.38 -5.15
CA LYS A 2 36.22 60.26 -4.36
C LYS A 2 35.11 59.89 -3.39
N ARG A 3 34.50 58.72 -3.49
CA ARG A 3 33.56 58.21 -2.50
C ARG A 3 34.34 57.97 -1.23
N THR A 4 33.99 58.63 -0.15
CA THR A 4 34.48 58.33 1.21
C THR A 4 34.10 56.93 1.52
N PRO A 5 35.00 56.02 2.00
CA PRO A 5 34.66 54.69 2.40
C PRO A 5 33.61 54.74 3.50
N TYR A 6 32.56 53.93 3.37
CA TYR A 6 31.53 53.78 4.37
C TYR A 6 32.16 53.14 5.61
N VAL A 7 32.17 53.83 6.73
CA VAL A 7 32.55 53.33 8.03
C VAL A 7 31.26 53.02 8.78
N PRO A 8 30.91 51.74 9.00
CA PRO A 8 29.70 51.39 9.73
C PRO A 8 29.81 51.89 11.18
N SER A 9 28.80 52.63 11.61
CA SER A 9 28.61 52.94 13.03
C SER A 9 27.78 51.81 13.66
N GLY A 10 28.40 50.99 14.50
CA GLY A 10 27.74 49.90 15.21
C GLY A 10 28.26 48.49 14.80
N ASN A 11 27.87 47.45 15.53
CA ASN A 11 28.29 46.09 15.32
C ASN A 11 27.66 45.52 14.04
N LEU A 12 28.27 45.73 12.88
CA LEU A 12 27.90 45.19 11.60
C LEU A 12 27.78 43.65 11.66
N VAL A 13 28.60 43.03 12.49
CA VAL A 13 28.64 41.60 12.72
C VAL A 13 27.32 41.07 13.33
N ASP A 14 26.68 41.89 14.20
CA ASP A 14 25.41 41.50 14.82
C ASP A 14 24.19 41.65 13.92
N LEU A 15 24.34 42.31 12.79
CA LEU A 15 23.28 42.41 11.75
C LEU A 15 23.29 41.23 10.77
N LEU A 16 24.32 40.38 10.85
CA LEU A 16 24.40 39.19 9.97
C LEU A 16 23.45 38.12 10.45
N LEU A 17 22.86 37.43 9.48
CA LEU A 17 22.01 36.26 9.76
C LEU A 17 22.83 35.04 10.15
N ASP A 18 24.05 34.91 9.64
CA ASP A 18 25.00 33.86 10.01
C ASP A 18 25.71 34.22 11.33
N ALA A 19 25.94 33.18 12.14
CA ALA A 19 26.67 33.39 13.38
C ALA A 19 28.17 33.42 13.12
N ILE A 20 28.85 34.41 13.76
CA ILE A 20 30.30 34.47 13.78
C ILE A 20 30.78 33.99 15.15
N CYS A 21 31.64 32.98 15.11
CA CYS A 21 32.28 32.41 16.30
C CYS A 21 33.79 32.54 16.19
N VAL A 22 34.43 32.97 17.26
CA VAL A 22 35.89 32.97 17.37
C VAL A 22 36.28 32.09 18.55
N VAL A 23 37.17 31.15 18.31
CA VAL A 23 37.67 30.23 19.34
C VAL A 23 39.18 30.31 19.44
N ASP A 24 39.70 30.15 20.65
CA ASP A 24 41.13 30.12 20.93
C ASP A 24 41.76 28.76 20.49
N LYS A 25 43.07 28.65 20.69
CA LYS A 25 43.85 27.46 20.38
C LYS A 25 43.37 26.21 21.13
N SER A 26 42.78 26.37 22.32
CA SER A 26 42.26 25.29 23.15
C SER A 26 40.78 24.94 22.83
N GLY A 27 40.16 25.65 21.90
CA GLY A 27 38.79 25.39 21.43
C GLY A 27 37.69 26.07 22.23
N HIS A 28 38.03 27.06 23.09
CA HIS A 28 37.03 27.82 23.83
C HIS A 28 36.58 29.06 23.07
N PHE A 29 35.30 29.37 23.15
CA PHE A 29 34.74 30.58 22.53
C PHE A 29 35.32 31.85 23.22
N VAL A 30 35.89 32.74 22.42
CA VAL A 30 36.36 34.05 22.87
C VAL A 30 35.53 35.20 22.36
N PHE A 31 34.78 34.97 21.26
CA PHE A 31 33.81 35.91 20.72
C PHE A 31 32.70 35.15 20.00
N VAL A 32 31.45 35.62 20.12
CA VAL A 32 30.29 35.16 19.39
C VAL A 32 29.41 36.36 19.02
N SER A 33 28.86 36.36 17.79
CA SER A 33 27.90 37.38 17.34
C SER A 33 26.50 37.12 17.91
N ALA A 34 25.62 38.13 17.89
CA ALA A 34 24.24 38.02 18.35
C ALA A 34 23.44 36.89 17.67
N ALA A 35 23.77 36.55 16.41
CA ALA A 35 23.13 35.46 15.70
C ALA A 35 23.32 34.07 16.36
N CYS A 36 24.36 33.90 17.19
CA CYS A 36 24.60 32.65 17.93
C CYS A 36 23.45 32.30 18.87
N GLU A 37 22.85 33.26 19.54
CA GLU A 37 21.72 33.03 20.45
C GLU A 37 20.52 32.48 19.68
N ARG A 38 20.23 33.00 18.49
CA ARG A 38 19.14 32.50 17.63
C ARG A 38 19.42 31.08 17.15
N ILE A 39 20.64 30.77 16.69
CA ILE A 39 21.01 29.49 16.12
C ILE A 39 21.18 28.41 17.16
N PHE A 40 21.89 28.69 18.25
CA PHE A 40 22.28 27.71 19.26
C PHE A 40 21.44 27.78 20.56
N GLY A 41 20.67 28.85 20.77
CA GLY A 41 19.84 29.02 21.97
C GLY A 41 20.59 29.42 23.23
N TYR A 42 21.92 29.68 23.15
CA TYR A 42 22.74 30.13 24.24
C TYR A 42 23.05 31.62 24.07
N SER A 43 22.98 32.40 25.15
CA SER A 43 23.41 33.78 25.12
C SER A 43 24.94 33.87 24.95
N ALA A 44 25.43 35.04 24.47
CA ALA A 44 26.87 35.24 24.32
C ALA A 44 27.63 35.05 25.64
N ALA A 45 27.06 35.49 26.77
CA ALA A 45 27.67 35.34 28.09
C ALA A 45 27.81 33.87 28.53
N GLU A 46 26.89 33.00 28.09
CA GLU A 46 26.97 31.57 28.39
C GLU A 46 27.98 30.86 27.50
N MET A 47 28.13 31.32 26.25
CA MET A 47 29.04 30.67 25.28
C MET A 47 30.52 31.06 25.53
N ILE A 48 30.82 32.31 25.87
CA ILE A 48 32.21 32.76 26.10
C ILE A 48 32.87 31.93 27.20
N GLY A 49 34.01 31.30 26.86
CA GLY A 49 34.75 30.41 27.75
C GLY A 49 34.26 28.94 27.71
N MET A 50 33.16 28.63 27.04
CA MET A 50 32.70 27.25 26.85
C MET A 50 33.54 26.56 25.78
N PRO A 51 33.91 25.26 25.95
CA PRO A 51 34.51 24.47 24.88
C PRO A 51 33.51 24.25 23.77
N MET A 52 33.84 24.57 22.50
CA MET A 52 32.94 24.40 21.37
C MET A 52 32.48 22.95 21.20
N ILE A 53 33.34 21.99 21.60
CA ILE A 53 33.08 20.54 21.41
C ILE A 53 31.91 20.03 22.25
N ASP A 54 31.61 20.72 23.37
CA ASP A 54 30.53 20.35 24.26
C ASP A 54 29.15 20.54 23.60
N MET A 55 29.06 21.51 22.70
CA MET A 55 27.85 21.77 21.93
C MET A 55 27.73 20.89 20.70
N VAL A 56 28.81 20.21 20.25
CA VAL A 56 28.79 19.33 19.08
C VAL A 56 28.08 18.04 19.43
N HIS A 57 27.18 17.58 18.49
CA HIS A 57 26.53 16.30 18.62
C HIS A 57 27.55 15.17 18.84
N PRO A 58 27.33 14.24 19.78
CA PRO A 58 28.34 13.23 20.17
C PRO A 58 28.94 12.45 18.98
N ALA A 59 28.11 12.06 17.99
CA ALA A 59 28.57 11.33 16.83
C ALA A 59 29.48 12.14 15.87
N ASP A 60 29.48 13.49 15.98
CA ASP A 60 30.25 14.38 15.07
C ASP A 60 31.49 14.96 15.72
N ARG A 61 31.76 14.64 17.01
CA ARG A 61 32.86 15.23 17.78
C ARG A 61 34.24 14.92 17.21
N GLU A 62 34.48 13.65 16.87
CA GLU A 62 35.75 13.20 16.31
C GLU A 62 36.08 13.91 14.99
N SER A 63 35.14 13.90 14.05
CA SER A 63 35.30 14.57 12.74
C SER A 63 35.45 16.08 12.87
N THR A 64 34.79 16.69 13.87
CA THR A 64 34.92 18.14 14.18
C THR A 64 36.29 18.48 14.71
N LEU A 65 36.85 17.68 15.63
CA LEU A 65 38.21 17.90 16.16
C LEU A 65 39.26 17.71 15.07
N GLN A 66 39.12 16.71 14.21
CA GLN A 66 39.98 16.51 13.06
C GLN A 66 39.97 17.72 12.12
N ALA A 67 38.79 18.22 11.75
CA ALA A 67 38.61 19.39 10.89
C ALA A 67 39.22 20.63 11.52
N ALA A 68 39.09 20.82 12.86
CA ALA A 68 39.68 21.90 13.61
C ALA A 68 41.22 21.84 13.57
N GLY A 69 41.83 20.65 13.69
CA GLY A 69 43.26 20.43 13.59
C GLY A 69 43.82 20.78 12.20
N GLU A 70 43.15 20.37 11.16
CA GLU A 70 43.53 20.66 9.77
C GLU A 70 43.48 22.18 9.47
N ILE A 71 42.46 22.89 9.98
CA ILE A 71 42.36 24.33 9.84
C ILE A 71 43.51 25.04 10.56
N MET A 72 43.90 24.58 11.75
CA MET A 72 45.03 25.15 12.52
C MET A 72 46.39 24.85 11.86
N ALA A 73 46.49 23.77 11.07
CA ALA A 73 47.67 23.44 10.28
C ALA A 73 47.78 24.27 8.97
N GLY A 74 46.84 25.16 8.71
CA GLY A 74 46.84 26.05 7.55
C GLY A 74 45.98 25.56 6.37
N ASP A 75 45.33 24.40 6.48
CA ASP A 75 44.39 23.90 5.47
C ASP A 75 43.07 24.66 5.60
N SER A 76 42.75 25.45 4.59
CA SER A 76 41.45 26.13 4.56
C SER A 76 40.37 25.12 4.21
N LYS A 77 39.42 24.87 5.13
CA LYS A 77 38.19 24.10 4.82
C LYS A 77 37.03 25.09 4.60
N PRO A 78 36.70 25.43 3.35
CA PRO A 78 35.66 26.42 3.09
C PRO A 78 34.24 25.89 3.35
N ARG A 79 34.08 24.58 3.56
CA ARG A 79 32.78 23.95 3.83
C ARG A 79 32.96 22.69 4.68
N PHE A 80 32.45 22.73 5.92
CA PHE A 80 32.38 21.60 6.81
C PHE A 80 30.98 21.55 7.44
N GLU A 81 30.28 20.47 7.30
CA GLU A 81 28.94 20.29 7.87
C GLU A 81 29.02 19.37 9.09
N ASN A 82 28.35 19.76 10.18
CA ASN A 82 28.17 18.94 11.37
C ASN A 82 26.89 19.34 12.11
N ARG A 83 26.57 18.58 13.16
CA ARG A 83 25.42 18.81 14.02
C ARG A 83 25.85 19.41 15.36
N TYR A 84 25.05 20.36 15.81
CA TYR A 84 25.17 20.95 17.14
C TYR A 84 23.92 20.67 17.95
N MET A 85 24.10 20.59 19.28
CA MET A 85 23.01 20.50 20.24
C MET A 85 22.67 21.90 20.73
N ARG A 86 21.45 22.35 20.49
CA ARG A 86 20.92 23.60 21.03
C ARG A 86 20.69 23.47 22.54
N LYS A 87 20.53 24.62 23.22
CA LYS A 87 20.24 24.68 24.66
C LYS A 87 18.95 23.96 25.05
N ASP A 88 17.96 23.95 24.16
CA ASP A 88 16.68 23.21 24.31
C ASP A 88 16.77 21.72 24.00
N GLY A 89 17.95 21.21 23.63
CA GLY A 89 18.19 19.81 23.26
C GLY A 89 17.90 19.48 21.82
N GLN A 90 17.42 20.43 21.01
CA GLN A 90 17.20 20.18 19.57
C GLN A 90 18.54 20.14 18.83
N VAL A 91 18.55 19.38 17.72
CA VAL A 91 19.71 19.28 16.82
C VAL A 91 19.60 20.33 15.73
N VAL A 92 20.66 21.12 15.54
CA VAL A 92 20.80 22.08 14.44
C VAL A 92 21.95 21.64 13.53
N HIS A 93 21.73 21.68 12.22
CA HIS A 93 22.73 21.38 11.21
C HIS A 93 23.45 22.64 10.78
N ILE A 94 24.77 22.67 10.93
CA ILE A 94 25.58 23.85 10.66
C ILE A 94 26.54 23.57 9.51
N LEU A 95 26.59 24.50 8.57
CA LEU A 95 27.66 24.60 7.57
C LEU A 95 28.67 25.65 8.06
N TRP A 96 29.90 25.20 8.29
CA TRP A 96 31.00 26.02 8.75
C TRP A 96 31.89 26.46 7.60
N SER A 97 32.31 27.74 7.67
CA SER A 97 33.45 28.28 6.97
C SER A 97 34.40 28.83 8.01
N ALA A 98 35.62 28.30 8.13
CA ALA A 98 36.56 28.68 9.17
C ALA A 98 37.98 28.90 8.63
N ARG A 99 38.71 29.87 9.28
CA ARG A 99 40.14 30.14 9.03
C ARG A 99 40.86 30.30 10.32
N TRP A 100 42.13 29.91 10.31
CA TRP A 100 43.09 30.20 11.37
C TRP A 100 43.77 31.53 11.13
N SER A 101 43.90 32.39 12.18
CA SER A 101 44.71 33.58 12.20
C SER A 101 45.98 33.26 12.97
N GLU A 102 47.11 33.23 12.26
CA GLU A 102 48.43 33.01 12.88
C GLU A 102 48.81 34.16 13.80
N ASP A 103 48.48 35.43 13.43
CA ASP A 103 48.85 36.62 14.17
C ASP A 103 48.10 36.68 15.50
N ASP A 104 46.81 36.31 15.51
CA ASP A 104 45.97 36.38 16.70
C ASP A 104 45.91 35.05 17.47
N GLN A 105 46.41 33.96 16.89
CA GLN A 105 46.28 32.59 17.42
C GLN A 105 44.81 32.21 17.71
N LEU A 106 43.92 32.58 16.78
CA LEU A 106 42.50 32.42 16.88
C LEU A 106 41.92 31.76 15.62
N ARG A 107 40.90 30.94 15.78
CA ARG A 107 40.08 30.39 14.66
C ARG A 107 38.81 31.20 14.55
N ILE A 108 38.64 31.89 13.42
CA ILE A 108 37.44 32.66 13.07
C ILE A 108 36.56 31.76 12.19
N ALA A 109 35.33 31.59 12.58
CA ALA A 109 34.35 30.71 11.87
C ALA A 109 33.00 31.39 11.68
N VAL A 110 32.40 31.13 10.52
CA VAL A 110 31.04 31.53 10.22
C VAL A 110 30.16 30.26 10.21
N ALA A 111 29.11 30.30 11.01
CA ALA A 111 28.12 29.24 11.12
C ALA A 111 26.86 29.63 10.33
N HIS A 112 26.56 28.89 9.32
CA HIS A 112 25.30 28.99 8.53
C HIS A 112 24.38 27.86 8.94
N ASP A 113 23.18 28.17 9.42
CA ASP A 113 22.15 27.16 9.72
C ASP A 113 21.57 26.60 8.42
N ILE A 114 21.78 25.30 8.20
CA ILE A 114 21.31 24.58 7.03
C ILE A 114 20.21 23.56 7.39
N SER A 115 19.59 23.70 8.56
CA SER A 115 18.59 22.72 9.03
C SER A 115 17.38 22.65 8.11
N GLU A 116 16.89 23.79 7.61
CA GLU A 116 15.78 23.81 6.62
C GLU A 116 16.17 23.11 5.31
N ARG A 117 17.40 23.37 4.81
CA ARG A 117 17.92 22.71 3.62
C ARG A 117 17.99 21.19 3.80
N LYS A 118 18.56 20.72 4.91
CA LYS A 118 18.67 19.30 5.26
C LYS A 118 17.30 18.63 5.40
N ARG A 119 16.35 19.35 5.99
CA ARG A 119 14.97 18.88 6.11
C ARG A 119 14.32 18.70 4.73
N GLY A 120 14.51 19.67 3.83
CA GLY A 120 14.03 19.58 2.44
C GLY A 120 14.66 18.41 1.67
N GLU A 121 15.99 18.23 1.78
CA GLU A 121 16.72 17.11 1.17
C GLU A 121 16.20 15.76 1.70
N SER A 122 16.00 15.64 3.01
CA SER A 122 15.47 14.41 3.65
C SER A 122 14.03 14.11 3.21
N LEU A 123 13.19 15.14 3.15
CA LEU A 123 11.82 15.02 2.65
C LEU A 123 11.81 14.54 1.20
N GLN A 124 12.60 15.17 0.34
CA GLN A 124 12.70 14.78 -1.07
C GLN A 124 13.18 13.34 -1.24
N ALA A 125 14.19 12.93 -0.47
CA ALA A 125 14.69 11.55 -0.47
C ALA A 125 13.62 10.55 -0.01
N ALA A 126 12.85 10.89 1.02
CA ALA A 126 11.76 10.05 1.51
C ALA A 126 10.62 9.92 0.49
N LEU A 127 10.27 10.99 -0.20
CA LEU A 127 9.27 10.96 -1.26
C LEU A 127 9.67 10.06 -2.42
N TYR A 128 10.93 10.18 -2.84
CA TYR A 128 11.47 9.29 -3.85
C TYR A 128 11.43 7.84 -3.38
N ALA A 129 11.87 7.57 -2.15
CA ALA A 129 11.84 6.24 -1.57
C ALA A 129 10.42 5.65 -1.45
N ILE A 130 9.40 6.46 -1.10
CA ILE A 130 8.00 6.04 -1.07
C ILE A 130 7.48 5.75 -2.47
N SER A 131 7.82 6.60 -3.46
CA SER A 131 7.46 6.37 -4.85
C SER A 131 8.08 5.07 -5.38
N GLU A 132 9.35 4.82 -5.12
CA GLU A 132 10.04 3.57 -5.44
C GLU A 132 9.38 2.37 -4.74
N ALA A 133 9.12 2.48 -3.43
CA ALA A 133 8.43 1.45 -2.66
C ALA A 133 7.05 1.13 -3.25
N ALA A 134 6.32 2.16 -3.63
CA ALA A 134 5.01 2.03 -4.28
C ALA A 134 5.11 1.28 -5.62
N HIS A 135 6.18 1.48 -6.40
CA HIS A 135 6.39 0.77 -7.67
C HIS A 135 6.87 -0.67 -7.49
N ALA A 136 7.71 -0.90 -6.49
CA ALA A 136 8.30 -2.21 -6.22
C ALA A 136 7.34 -3.15 -5.46
N SER A 137 6.43 -2.62 -4.66
CA SER A 137 5.50 -3.40 -3.86
C SER A 137 4.47 -4.11 -4.74
N ARG A 138 4.26 -5.40 -4.45
CA ARG A 138 3.29 -6.24 -5.14
C ARG A 138 1.94 -6.30 -4.42
N ASP A 139 1.92 -5.94 -3.14
CA ASP A 139 0.76 -5.98 -2.27
C ASP A 139 0.76 -4.83 -1.26
N LEU A 140 -0.38 -4.60 -0.62
CA LEU A 140 -0.54 -3.55 0.39
C LEU A 140 0.29 -3.78 1.67
N PRO A 141 0.39 -5.00 2.24
CA PRO A 141 1.22 -5.22 3.42
C PRO A 141 2.69 -4.85 3.21
N GLY A 142 3.28 -5.25 2.07
CA GLY A 142 4.64 -4.89 1.71
C GLY A 142 4.84 -3.38 1.55
N LEU A 143 3.87 -2.68 0.94
CA LEU A 143 3.88 -1.24 0.85
C LEU A 143 3.90 -0.59 2.25
N PHE A 144 2.99 -0.99 3.14
CA PHE A 144 2.87 -0.38 4.47
C PHE A 144 4.13 -0.60 5.32
N GLN A 145 4.74 -1.76 5.24
CA GLN A 145 6.01 -2.04 5.92
C GLN A 145 7.14 -1.13 5.44
N GLN A 146 7.24 -0.91 4.13
CA GLN A 146 8.24 0.00 3.57
C GLN A 146 7.97 1.46 3.95
N VAL A 147 6.71 1.90 3.87
CA VAL A 147 6.28 3.25 4.29
C VAL A 147 6.61 3.49 5.77
N HIS A 148 6.29 2.54 6.66
CA HIS A 148 6.63 2.62 8.08
C HIS A 148 8.12 2.83 8.31
N ARG A 149 8.97 2.04 7.62
CA ARG A 149 10.43 2.17 7.71
C ARG A 149 10.93 3.53 7.24
N ILE A 150 10.36 4.07 6.16
CA ILE A 150 10.75 5.38 5.62
C ILE A 150 10.33 6.50 6.57
N ILE A 151 9.09 6.45 7.09
CA ILE A 151 8.60 7.42 8.08
C ILE A 151 9.46 7.38 9.34
N GLY A 152 9.86 6.19 9.80
CA GLY A 152 10.71 6.01 10.97
C GLY A 152 12.13 6.59 10.83
N GLN A 153 12.58 6.94 9.62
CA GLN A 153 13.82 7.70 9.39
C GLN A 153 13.63 9.21 9.53
N LEU A 154 12.40 9.69 9.50
CA LEU A 154 12.05 11.12 9.51
C LEU A 154 11.41 11.55 10.83
N LEU A 155 10.58 10.69 11.41
CA LEU A 155 9.76 10.93 12.58
C LEU A 155 9.87 9.78 13.58
N PRO A 156 9.63 10.00 14.87
CA PRO A 156 9.41 8.92 15.82
C PRO A 156 8.19 8.10 15.40
N ALA A 157 8.40 6.86 14.94
CA ALA A 157 7.35 6.00 14.40
C ALA A 157 7.32 4.60 15.02
N SER A 158 7.75 4.45 16.28
CA SER A 158 7.66 3.16 17.00
C SER A 158 6.22 2.61 17.00
N ASN A 159 5.23 3.51 17.05
CA ASN A 159 3.83 3.18 17.01
C ASN A 159 3.20 3.80 15.76
N PHE A 160 2.93 2.95 14.77
CA PHE A 160 2.42 3.35 13.47
C PHE A 160 1.29 2.43 12.99
N SER A 161 0.21 3.04 12.50
CA SER A 161 -0.94 2.30 11.97
C SER A 161 -1.41 2.89 10.65
N VAL A 162 -1.93 2.01 9.80
CA VAL A 162 -2.68 2.39 8.59
C VAL A 162 -4.11 1.92 8.75
N ALA A 163 -5.04 2.86 8.73
CA ALA A 163 -6.47 2.59 8.69
C ALA A 163 -6.98 2.73 7.25
N LEU A 164 -7.76 1.76 6.76
CA LEU A 164 -8.43 1.81 5.46
C LEU A 164 -9.94 1.74 5.61
N TYR A 165 -10.64 2.59 4.88
CA TYR A 165 -12.09 2.67 4.88
C TYR A 165 -12.71 1.97 3.66
N ASP A 166 -13.61 1.04 3.93
CA ASP A 166 -14.46 0.40 2.93
C ASP A 166 -15.85 1.05 2.93
N ALA A 167 -16.10 1.87 1.91
CA ALA A 167 -17.37 2.57 1.76
C ALA A 167 -18.57 1.65 1.45
N GLN A 168 -18.35 0.42 0.93
CA GLN A 168 -19.42 -0.52 0.62
C GLN A 168 -20.00 -1.15 1.91
N HIS A 169 -19.13 -1.40 2.88
CA HIS A 169 -19.53 -2.03 4.16
C HIS A 169 -19.56 -1.03 5.33
N ASP A 170 -19.29 0.26 5.07
CA ASP A 170 -19.13 1.30 6.10
C ASP A 170 -18.21 0.85 7.23
N GLN A 171 -17.01 0.34 6.85
CA GLN A 171 -16.09 -0.29 7.77
C GLN A 171 -14.67 0.27 7.66
N LEU A 172 -14.11 0.66 8.81
CA LEU A 172 -12.71 1.06 8.96
C LEU A 172 -11.92 -0.13 9.51
N SER A 173 -10.94 -0.59 8.77
CA SER A 173 -10.05 -1.70 9.14
C SER A 173 -8.60 -1.22 9.32
N PHE A 174 -7.78 -2.00 10.02
CA PHE A 174 -6.38 -1.68 10.31
C PHE A 174 -5.47 -2.76 9.72
N PRO A 175 -5.23 -2.75 8.39
CA PRO A 175 -4.43 -3.78 7.71
C PRO A 175 -2.94 -3.73 8.08
N TYR A 176 -2.48 -2.64 8.69
CA TYR A 176 -1.14 -2.51 9.24
C TYR A 176 -1.19 -1.80 10.59
N HIS A 177 -0.60 -2.42 11.60
CA HIS A 177 -0.53 -1.89 12.95
C HIS A 177 0.72 -2.41 13.65
N VAL A 178 1.53 -1.48 14.13
CA VAL A 178 2.68 -1.72 15.01
C VAL A 178 2.55 -0.78 16.17
N ASP A 179 2.47 -1.29 17.39
CA ASP A 179 2.32 -0.50 18.61
C ASP A 179 2.95 -1.26 19.79
N GLU A 180 3.69 -0.53 20.65
CA GLU A 180 4.39 -1.08 21.80
C GLU A 180 3.45 -1.41 22.97
N GLN A 181 2.27 -0.79 23.03
CA GLN A 181 1.37 -0.88 24.19
C GLN A 181 -0.02 -1.44 23.85
N GLN A 182 -0.47 -1.27 22.60
CA GLN A 182 -1.84 -1.62 22.23
C GLN A 182 -1.89 -2.67 21.12
N PRO A 183 -2.81 -3.66 21.21
CA PRO A 183 -3.07 -4.58 20.11
C PRO A 183 -3.77 -3.85 18.95
N ALA A 184 -3.74 -4.47 17.76
CA ALA A 184 -4.44 -3.96 16.60
C ALA A 184 -5.93 -3.73 16.90
N PRO A 185 -6.47 -2.52 16.63
CA PRO A 185 -7.88 -2.24 16.85
C PRO A 185 -8.75 -3.15 15.98
N PRO A 186 -9.90 -3.63 16.49
CA PRO A 186 -10.86 -4.35 15.66
C PRO A 186 -11.41 -3.44 14.56
N ALA A 187 -11.91 -4.06 13.50
CA ALA A 187 -12.62 -3.31 12.47
C ALA A 187 -13.86 -2.61 13.09
N GLN A 188 -14.06 -1.35 12.73
CA GLN A 188 -15.09 -0.48 13.31
C GLN A 188 -15.85 0.29 12.22
N ARG A 189 -17.05 0.77 12.56
CA ARG A 189 -17.80 1.63 11.64
C ARG A 189 -17.24 3.06 11.64
N LEU A 190 -17.51 3.81 10.57
CA LEU A 190 -17.04 5.20 10.46
C LEU A 190 -17.72 6.15 11.49
N ASP A 191 -18.89 5.79 12.01
CA ASP A 191 -19.57 6.52 13.05
C ASP A 191 -19.02 6.27 14.47
N ALA A 192 -18.02 5.38 14.60
CA ALA A 192 -17.34 5.10 15.85
C ALA A 192 -16.69 6.37 16.44
N ARG A 193 -16.74 6.47 17.77
CA ARG A 193 -16.16 7.60 18.51
C ARG A 193 -14.67 7.38 18.78
N THR A 194 -13.88 7.37 17.72
CA THR A 194 -12.42 7.21 17.77
C THR A 194 -11.71 8.31 16.97
N LEU A 195 -10.46 8.62 17.31
CA LEU A 195 -9.66 9.61 16.59
C LEU A 195 -9.44 9.22 15.13
N SER A 196 -9.23 7.93 14.87
CA SER A 196 -9.05 7.40 13.51
C SER A 196 -10.28 7.63 12.63
N ALA A 197 -11.48 7.33 13.17
CA ALA A 197 -12.74 7.57 12.47
C ALA A 197 -12.99 9.06 12.22
N GLU A 198 -12.60 9.93 13.17
CA GLU A 198 -12.71 11.38 13.00
C GLU A 198 -11.85 11.91 11.87
N VAL A 199 -10.59 11.49 11.78
CA VAL A 199 -9.69 11.88 10.69
C VAL A 199 -10.23 11.45 9.32
N VAL A 200 -10.72 10.22 9.20
CA VAL A 200 -11.29 9.71 7.95
C VAL A 200 -12.60 10.43 7.58
N ARG A 201 -13.46 10.69 8.55
CA ARG A 201 -14.74 11.36 8.36
C ARG A 201 -14.61 12.83 8.00
N SER A 202 -13.73 13.56 8.72
CA SER A 202 -13.51 15.00 8.49
C SER A 202 -12.63 15.25 7.26
N GLY A 203 -11.77 14.28 6.87
CA GLY A 203 -10.76 14.45 5.85
C GLY A 203 -9.67 15.45 6.27
N GLN A 204 -9.59 15.78 7.57
CA GLN A 204 -8.66 16.76 8.12
C GLN A 204 -7.60 16.06 8.99
N THR A 205 -6.41 16.63 8.95
CA THR A 205 -5.34 16.19 9.83
C THR A 205 -5.64 16.57 11.28
N LEU A 206 -5.31 15.65 12.19
CA LEU A 206 -5.52 15.84 13.61
C LEU A 206 -4.22 15.56 14.37
N LEU A 207 -3.69 16.60 15.02
CA LEU A 207 -2.64 16.50 16.02
C LEU A 207 -3.27 16.69 17.40
N ARG A 208 -3.12 15.73 18.30
CA ARG A 208 -3.53 15.81 19.71
C ARG A 208 -2.32 15.56 20.60
N ASN A 209 -1.96 16.56 21.38
CA ASN A 209 -0.89 16.51 22.36
C ASN A 209 -1.26 17.33 23.60
N LEU A 210 -0.43 17.31 24.65
CA LEU A 210 -0.69 18.02 25.90
C LEU A 210 -0.75 19.55 25.73
N GLU A 211 -0.09 20.11 24.73
CA GLU A 211 0.00 21.55 24.52
C GLU A 211 -1.24 22.12 23.80
N ASN A 212 -1.85 21.33 22.92
CA ASN A 212 -3.00 21.78 22.13
C ASN A 212 -4.34 21.19 22.58
N LEU A 213 -4.33 20.32 23.60
CA LEU A 213 -5.55 19.59 24.03
C LEU A 213 -6.71 20.55 24.33
N ASP A 214 -6.47 21.67 25.02
CA ASP A 214 -7.49 22.64 25.37
C ASP A 214 -8.03 23.43 24.18
N GLN A 215 -7.28 23.48 23.07
CA GLN A 215 -7.66 24.17 21.83
C GLN A 215 -8.50 23.29 20.91
N LEU A 216 -8.46 21.95 21.10
CA LEU A 216 -9.22 21.02 20.30
C LEU A 216 -10.73 21.12 20.56
N PRO A 217 -11.57 20.86 19.56
CA PRO A 217 -13.03 20.79 19.72
C PRO A 217 -13.45 19.83 20.83
N ALA A 218 -14.51 20.18 21.58
CA ALA A 218 -14.96 19.41 22.73
C ALA A 218 -15.26 17.93 22.42
N HIS A 219 -15.79 17.63 21.22
CA HIS A 219 -16.07 16.26 20.78
C HIS A 219 -14.80 15.45 20.56
N ILE A 220 -13.69 16.06 20.14
CA ILE A 220 -12.38 15.40 19.95
C ILE A 220 -11.70 15.19 21.31
N ARG A 221 -11.75 16.18 22.21
CA ARG A 221 -11.21 16.06 23.58
C ARG A 221 -11.84 14.92 24.36
N ALA A 222 -13.12 14.64 24.10
CA ALA A 222 -13.88 13.58 24.75
C ALA A 222 -13.58 12.17 24.19
N LEU A 223 -12.70 12.03 23.19
CA LEU A 223 -12.31 10.73 22.66
C LEU A 223 -11.19 10.13 23.51
N ASP A 224 -11.30 8.84 23.80
CA ASP A 224 -10.28 8.13 24.56
C ASP A 224 -8.98 8.02 23.74
N CYS A 225 -7.85 8.29 24.40
CA CYS A 225 -6.52 8.20 23.82
C CYS A 225 -5.51 8.06 24.94
N ASP A 226 -4.84 6.92 25.01
CA ASP A 226 -3.79 6.65 26.01
C ASP A 226 -2.44 7.22 25.60
N ALA A 227 -2.24 7.57 24.33
CA ALA A 227 -1.03 8.18 23.84
C ALA A 227 -0.88 9.62 24.35
N LEU A 228 0.34 10.02 24.69
CA LEU A 228 0.69 11.40 25.05
C LEU A 228 0.57 12.33 23.85
N ASP A 229 1.07 11.88 22.69
CA ASP A 229 0.91 12.54 21.41
C ASP A 229 0.30 11.59 20.40
N TRP A 230 -0.70 12.05 19.67
CA TRP A 230 -1.39 11.33 18.61
C TRP A 230 -1.47 12.20 17.35
N LEU A 231 -0.97 11.70 16.24
CA LEU A 231 -0.99 12.39 14.95
C LEU A 231 -1.65 11.48 13.91
N GLY A 232 -2.76 11.93 13.34
CA GLY A 232 -3.43 11.25 12.24
C GLY A 232 -3.57 12.16 11.03
N VAL A 233 -3.20 11.64 9.86
CA VAL A 233 -3.36 12.33 8.58
C VAL A 233 -4.24 11.52 7.66
N PRO A 234 -5.19 12.14 6.93
CA PRO A 234 -6.07 11.41 6.04
C PRO A 234 -5.31 10.90 4.81
N LEU A 235 -5.70 9.71 4.37
CA LEU A 235 -5.39 9.19 3.04
C LEU A 235 -6.55 9.57 2.13
N ASN A 236 -6.38 10.61 1.35
CA ASN A 236 -7.39 11.14 0.45
C ASN A 236 -7.10 10.75 -1.00
N SER A 237 -8.13 10.28 -1.67
CA SER A 237 -8.13 10.03 -3.11
C SER A 237 -8.97 11.08 -3.84
N GLN A 238 -8.92 11.05 -5.17
CA GLN A 238 -9.84 11.87 -5.99
C GLN A 238 -11.33 11.53 -5.76
N LYS A 239 -11.62 10.36 -5.20
CA LYS A 239 -12.98 9.86 -4.94
C LYS A 239 -13.46 10.08 -3.51
N GLY A 240 -12.59 10.61 -2.62
CA GLY A 240 -12.88 10.83 -1.20
C GLY A 240 -11.86 10.18 -0.27
N GLY A 241 -12.19 10.18 1.01
CA GLY A 241 -11.33 9.59 2.05
C GLY A 241 -11.21 8.07 1.92
N MET A 242 -9.98 7.57 1.85
CA MET A 242 -9.65 6.14 1.76
C MET A 242 -9.24 5.57 3.11
N GLY A 243 -8.83 6.41 4.07
CA GLY A 243 -8.26 5.95 5.32
C GLY A 243 -7.45 7.02 6.02
N ALA A 244 -6.52 6.59 6.87
CA ALA A 244 -5.61 7.47 7.59
C ALA A 244 -4.27 6.78 7.87
N LEU A 245 -3.18 7.57 7.93
CA LEU A 245 -1.92 7.21 8.57
C LEU A 245 -1.94 7.76 10.00
N ILE A 246 -1.51 6.95 10.96
CA ILE A 246 -1.58 7.27 12.38
C ILE A 246 -0.23 7.01 13.03
N LEU A 247 0.28 8.00 13.75
CA LEU A 247 1.44 7.92 14.61
C LEU A 247 1.02 8.17 16.05
N GLN A 248 1.61 7.42 16.98
CA GLN A 248 1.36 7.55 18.42
C GLN A 248 2.68 7.59 19.20
N SER A 249 2.71 8.37 20.26
CA SER A 249 3.82 8.38 21.20
C SER A 249 3.34 8.30 22.63
N TYR A 250 3.97 7.43 23.39
CA TYR A 250 3.77 7.25 24.84
C TYR A 250 4.94 7.86 25.65
N SER A 251 5.86 8.55 24.99
CA SER A 251 7.08 9.10 25.59
C SER A 251 7.15 10.62 25.42
N HIS A 252 7.52 11.32 26.50
CA HIS A 252 7.81 12.77 26.44
C HIS A 252 9.02 13.13 25.55
N ALA A 253 9.89 12.17 25.25
CA ALA A 253 11.05 12.38 24.38
C ALA A 253 10.70 12.34 22.87
N ALA A 254 9.56 11.75 22.51
CA ALA A 254 9.11 11.62 21.13
C ALA A 254 7.78 12.37 20.95
N ARG A 255 7.86 13.65 20.61
CA ARG A 255 6.73 14.57 20.44
C ARG A 255 6.52 14.89 18.95
N TYR A 256 5.29 15.20 18.58
CA TYR A 256 4.95 15.64 17.23
C TYR A 256 4.65 17.14 17.20
N SER A 257 5.18 17.82 16.17
CA SER A 257 5.02 19.25 15.89
C SER A 257 4.12 19.49 14.66
N GLU A 258 3.73 20.74 14.44
CA GLU A 258 3.04 21.15 13.20
C GLU A 258 3.86 20.80 11.96
N SER A 259 5.17 20.96 12.03
CA SER A 259 6.10 20.64 10.97
C SER A 259 6.11 19.12 10.63
N ASP A 260 5.94 18.24 11.62
CA ASP A 260 5.83 16.80 11.43
C ASP A 260 4.47 16.44 10.81
N THR A 261 3.46 17.24 11.15
CA THR A 261 2.13 17.16 10.54
C THR A 261 2.18 17.42 9.04
N GLU A 262 2.83 18.52 8.63
CA GLU A 262 3.01 18.87 7.20
C GLU A 262 3.76 17.77 6.44
N LEU A 263 4.83 17.24 7.06
CA LEU A 263 5.64 16.16 6.50
C LEU A 263 4.80 14.90 6.30
N LEU A 264 4.09 14.44 7.34
CA LEU A 264 3.28 13.23 7.26
C LEU A 264 2.10 13.40 6.28
N GLN A 265 1.51 14.58 6.20
CA GLN A 265 0.45 14.92 5.25
C GLN A 265 0.92 14.85 3.80
N PHE A 266 2.14 15.28 3.53
CA PHE A 266 2.74 15.15 2.21
C PHE A 266 3.02 13.69 1.86
N VAL A 267 3.55 12.91 2.81
CA VAL A 267 3.74 11.45 2.67
C VAL A 267 2.41 10.76 2.41
N SER A 268 1.35 11.13 3.13
CA SER A 268 0.03 10.50 2.99
C SER A 268 -0.53 10.60 1.58
N THR A 269 -0.26 11.70 0.88
CA THR A 269 -0.69 11.89 -0.52
C THR A 269 -0.03 10.87 -1.46
N GLN A 270 1.27 10.60 -1.27
CA GLN A 270 1.99 9.61 -2.06
C GLN A 270 1.53 8.19 -1.75
N VAL A 271 1.30 7.90 -0.46
CA VAL A 271 0.80 6.60 -0.01
C VAL A 271 -0.61 6.34 -0.54
N ALA A 272 -1.50 7.33 -0.50
CA ALA A 272 -2.84 7.22 -1.06
C ALA A 272 -2.81 6.88 -2.56
N SER A 273 -1.98 7.57 -3.34
CA SER A 273 -1.80 7.29 -4.77
C SER A 273 -1.26 5.87 -5.02
N ALA A 274 -0.33 5.40 -4.17
CA ALA A 274 0.21 4.06 -4.26
C ALA A 274 -0.84 2.98 -3.97
N ILE A 275 -1.68 3.19 -2.94
CA ILE A 275 -2.78 2.30 -2.58
C ILE A 275 -3.78 2.22 -3.73
N GLU A 276 -4.23 3.37 -4.28
CA GLU A 276 -5.15 3.39 -5.43
C GLU A 276 -4.60 2.60 -6.62
N ARG A 277 -3.32 2.77 -6.92
CA ARG A 277 -2.69 2.04 -8.02
C ARG A 277 -2.67 0.53 -7.78
N LEU A 278 -2.27 0.07 -6.59
CA LEU A 278 -2.26 -1.35 -6.27
C LEU A 278 -3.67 -1.96 -6.32
N GLN A 279 -4.67 -1.27 -5.77
CA GLN A 279 -6.07 -1.69 -5.84
C GLN A 279 -6.59 -1.75 -7.29
N MET A 280 -6.16 -0.79 -8.12
CA MET A 280 -6.53 -0.78 -9.54
C MET A 280 -5.89 -1.93 -10.30
N LEU A 281 -4.60 -2.22 -10.04
CA LEU A 281 -3.90 -3.36 -10.64
C LEU A 281 -4.54 -4.69 -10.23
N ASP A 282 -4.84 -4.88 -8.96
CA ASP A 282 -5.55 -6.07 -8.46
C ASP A 282 -6.92 -6.22 -9.13
N ARG A 283 -7.68 -5.13 -9.23
CA ARG A 283 -8.96 -5.13 -9.93
C ARG A 283 -8.83 -5.45 -11.41
N LEU A 284 -7.84 -4.90 -12.11
CA LEU A 284 -7.58 -5.20 -13.52
C LEU A 284 -7.19 -6.67 -13.70
N GLN A 285 -6.33 -7.19 -12.83
CA GLN A 285 -5.95 -8.61 -12.86
C GLN A 285 -7.14 -9.51 -12.59
N PHE A 286 -7.98 -9.16 -11.62
CA PHE A 286 -9.22 -9.87 -11.36
C PHE A 286 -10.14 -9.84 -12.60
N MET A 287 -10.36 -8.68 -13.22
CA MET A 287 -11.19 -8.54 -14.42
C MET A 287 -10.65 -9.32 -15.63
N ALA A 288 -9.32 -9.44 -15.74
CA ALA A 288 -8.69 -10.22 -16.81
C ALA A 288 -8.88 -11.74 -16.66
N GLN A 289 -9.09 -12.24 -15.45
CA GLN A 289 -9.11 -13.66 -15.12
C GLN A 289 -10.48 -14.20 -14.66
N TYR A 290 -11.35 -13.33 -14.14
CA TYR A 290 -12.62 -13.73 -13.52
C TYR A 290 -13.81 -13.01 -14.16
N ASP A 291 -14.95 -13.68 -14.18
CA ASP A 291 -16.24 -13.10 -14.55
C ASP A 291 -16.75 -12.20 -13.40
N GLN A 292 -17.11 -10.96 -13.71
CA GLN A 292 -17.50 -9.97 -12.69
C GLN A 292 -18.82 -10.31 -11.98
N LEU A 293 -19.75 -10.97 -12.68
CA LEU A 293 -21.06 -11.29 -12.14
C LEU A 293 -21.01 -12.49 -11.20
N THR A 294 -20.39 -13.58 -11.65
CA THR A 294 -20.40 -14.87 -10.96
C THR A 294 -19.16 -15.10 -10.09
N ARG A 295 -18.12 -14.28 -10.25
CA ARG A 295 -16.80 -14.42 -9.61
C ARG A 295 -16.09 -15.74 -9.95
N LEU A 296 -16.56 -16.48 -10.93
CA LEU A 296 -15.90 -17.65 -11.47
C LEU A 296 -14.73 -17.28 -12.39
N PRO A 297 -13.74 -18.15 -12.57
CA PRO A 297 -12.83 -18.07 -13.71
C PRO A 297 -13.54 -17.72 -15.00
N ASN A 298 -12.97 -16.80 -15.78
CA ASN A 298 -13.47 -16.48 -17.11
C ASN A 298 -12.88 -17.44 -18.14
N ARG A 299 -13.20 -17.22 -19.41
CA ARG A 299 -12.72 -18.01 -20.54
C ARG A 299 -11.19 -18.07 -20.63
N GLU A 300 -10.50 -16.97 -20.35
CA GLU A 300 -9.03 -16.90 -20.46
C GLU A 300 -8.35 -17.71 -19.35
N LEU A 301 -8.79 -17.55 -18.11
CA LEU A 301 -8.25 -18.34 -16.99
C LEU A 301 -8.57 -19.83 -17.14
N LEU A 302 -9.76 -20.18 -17.68
CA LEU A 302 -10.09 -21.57 -17.99
C LEU A 302 -9.13 -22.17 -19.03
N ARG A 303 -8.80 -21.43 -20.08
CA ARG A 303 -7.88 -21.90 -21.13
C ARG A 303 -6.48 -22.16 -20.57
N ASP A 304 -5.99 -21.26 -19.76
CA ASP A 304 -4.69 -21.42 -19.08
C ASP A 304 -4.68 -22.68 -18.19
N ARG A 305 -5.70 -22.84 -17.32
CA ARG A 305 -5.85 -24.02 -16.47
C ARG A 305 -5.97 -25.32 -17.27
N LEU A 306 -6.76 -25.32 -18.33
CA LEU A 306 -6.92 -26.49 -19.20
C LEU A 306 -5.57 -26.89 -19.85
N GLN A 307 -4.80 -25.93 -20.31
CA GLN A 307 -3.49 -26.19 -20.90
C GLN A 307 -2.52 -26.81 -19.87
N ILE A 308 -2.50 -26.29 -18.66
CA ILE A 308 -1.67 -26.81 -17.56
C ILE A 308 -2.12 -28.22 -17.17
N ALA A 309 -3.43 -28.42 -16.99
CA ALA A 309 -4.01 -29.70 -16.62
C ALA A 309 -3.74 -30.78 -17.68
N MET A 310 -3.87 -30.46 -18.98
CA MET A 310 -3.57 -31.41 -20.07
C MET A 310 -2.06 -31.76 -20.11
N ALA A 311 -1.18 -30.79 -19.93
CA ALA A 311 0.26 -31.06 -19.86
C ALA A 311 0.62 -31.99 -18.69
N ARG A 312 -0.02 -31.78 -17.54
CA ARG A 312 0.11 -32.66 -16.36
C ARG A 312 -0.45 -34.04 -16.62
N ALA A 313 -1.68 -34.12 -17.12
CA ALA A 313 -2.37 -35.41 -17.46
C ALA A 313 -1.56 -36.25 -18.46
N ARG A 314 -0.94 -35.61 -19.47
CA ARG A 314 -0.07 -36.27 -20.44
C ARG A 314 1.17 -36.88 -19.79
N ARG A 315 1.82 -36.13 -18.87
CA ARG A 315 3.03 -36.60 -18.16
C ARG A 315 2.72 -37.76 -17.21
N GLU A 316 1.60 -37.65 -16.49
CA GLU A 316 1.18 -38.64 -15.49
C GLU A 316 0.31 -39.75 -16.03
N ARG A 317 0.01 -39.75 -17.33
CA ARG A 317 -0.89 -40.71 -18.03
C ARG A 317 -2.27 -40.79 -17.36
N ARG A 318 -2.81 -39.64 -16.95
CA ARG A 318 -4.13 -39.50 -16.32
C ARG A 318 -5.17 -38.98 -17.33
N GLN A 319 -6.41 -39.08 -16.93
CA GLN A 319 -7.54 -38.56 -17.70
C GLN A 319 -8.02 -37.25 -17.11
N LEU A 320 -8.60 -36.40 -17.94
CA LEU A 320 -9.38 -35.26 -17.53
C LEU A 320 -10.65 -35.15 -18.37
N ALA A 321 -11.67 -34.48 -17.87
CA ALA A 321 -12.91 -34.23 -18.61
C ALA A 321 -13.21 -32.73 -18.63
N LEU A 322 -13.81 -32.32 -19.74
CA LEU A 322 -14.39 -31.02 -19.91
C LEU A 322 -15.91 -31.16 -20.10
N LEU A 323 -16.66 -30.50 -19.22
CA LEU A 323 -18.11 -30.42 -19.32
C LEU A 323 -18.49 -29.04 -19.82
N PHE A 324 -19.16 -28.93 -20.95
CA PHE A 324 -19.71 -27.69 -21.48
C PHE A 324 -21.20 -27.63 -21.18
N LEU A 325 -21.69 -26.57 -20.55
CA LEU A 325 -23.04 -26.42 -20.04
C LEU A 325 -23.69 -25.18 -20.63
N ASP A 326 -24.95 -25.29 -21.02
CA ASP A 326 -25.81 -24.18 -21.46
C ASP A 326 -27.15 -24.25 -20.72
N LEU A 327 -27.72 -23.10 -20.35
CA LEU A 327 -29.00 -23.01 -19.66
C LEU A 327 -30.16 -22.91 -20.67
N ASP A 328 -30.91 -23.98 -20.80
CA ASP A 328 -32.03 -24.05 -21.74
C ASP A 328 -33.04 -22.91 -21.49
N LYS A 329 -33.34 -22.14 -22.54
CA LYS A 329 -34.31 -21.02 -22.51
C LYS A 329 -33.97 -19.87 -21.55
N PHE A 330 -32.70 -19.67 -21.20
CA PHE A 330 -32.27 -18.55 -20.35
C PHE A 330 -32.72 -17.17 -20.88
N LYS A 331 -32.67 -16.98 -22.20
CA LYS A 331 -33.17 -15.76 -22.85
C LYS A 331 -34.62 -15.46 -22.49
N LEU A 332 -35.49 -16.47 -22.39
CA LEU A 332 -36.89 -16.30 -22.02
C LEU A 332 -37.02 -15.75 -20.56
N ILE A 333 -36.12 -16.14 -19.67
CA ILE A 333 -36.07 -15.57 -18.29
C ILE A 333 -35.77 -14.09 -18.35
N ASN A 334 -34.72 -13.68 -19.11
CA ASN A 334 -34.38 -12.28 -19.29
C ASN A 334 -35.53 -11.47 -19.91
N ASP A 335 -36.15 -12.00 -20.95
CA ASP A 335 -37.25 -11.34 -21.66
C ASP A 335 -38.51 -11.21 -20.79
N THR A 336 -38.72 -12.12 -19.83
CA THR A 336 -39.92 -12.16 -18.97
C THR A 336 -39.74 -11.43 -17.65
N LEU A 337 -38.56 -11.57 -17.02
CA LEU A 337 -38.30 -11.09 -15.64
C LEU A 337 -37.25 -9.97 -15.59
N GLY A 338 -36.64 -9.63 -16.72
CA GLY A 338 -35.60 -8.63 -16.82
C GLY A 338 -34.18 -9.17 -16.52
N HIS A 339 -33.21 -8.44 -16.96
CA HIS A 339 -31.77 -8.80 -16.84
C HIS A 339 -31.29 -8.98 -15.39
N THR A 340 -31.81 -8.20 -14.46
CA THR A 340 -31.44 -8.32 -13.02
C THR A 340 -31.77 -9.70 -12.47
N MET A 341 -32.91 -10.27 -12.84
CA MET A 341 -33.31 -11.64 -12.45
C MET A 341 -32.44 -12.69 -13.11
N GLY A 342 -32.11 -12.47 -14.39
CA GLY A 342 -31.14 -13.32 -15.12
C GLY A 342 -29.78 -13.34 -14.45
N ASP A 343 -29.29 -12.17 -13.98
CA ASP A 343 -28.02 -12.06 -13.27
C ASP A 343 -28.04 -12.82 -11.93
N GLN A 344 -29.13 -12.68 -11.14
CA GLN A 344 -29.31 -13.45 -9.91
C GLN A 344 -29.35 -14.96 -10.16
N LEU A 345 -30.03 -15.39 -11.25
CA LEU A 345 -30.06 -16.78 -11.66
C LEU A 345 -28.67 -17.31 -11.99
N LEU A 346 -27.88 -16.57 -12.78
CA LEU A 346 -26.50 -16.97 -13.13
C LEU A 346 -25.60 -17.10 -11.90
N GLN A 347 -25.76 -16.21 -10.91
CA GLN A 347 -25.04 -16.30 -9.64
C GLN A 347 -25.44 -17.55 -8.83
N GLN A 348 -26.74 -17.91 -8.81
CA GLN A 348 -27.20 -19.11 -8.14
C GLN A 348 -26.75 -20.37 -8.86
N VAL A 349 -26.77 -20.39 -10.21
CA VAL A 349 -26.23 -21.47 -11.03
C VAL A 349 -24.77 -21.70 -10.76
N ALA A 350 -23.94 -20.62 -10.73
CA ALA A 350 -22.53 -20.69 -10.43
C ALA A 350 -22.26 -21.38 -9.09
N ARG A 351 -22.97 -20.96 -8.03
CA ARG A 351 -22.85 -21.53 -6.68
C ARG A 351 -23.24 -23.02 -6.67
N ARG A 352 -24.32 -23.42 -7.36
CA ARG A 352 -24.75 -24.82 -7.40
C ARG A 352 -23.75 -25.71 -8.13
N ILE A 353 -23.15 -25.23 -9.24
CA ILE A 353 -22.10 -25.97 -9.93
C ILE A 353 -20.89 -26.15 -9.03
N GLN A 354 -20.42 -25.08 -8.35
CA GLN A 354 -19.31 -25.14 -7.41
C GLN A 354 -19.52 -26.18 -6.29
N GLN A 355 -20.74 -26.31 -5.77
CA GLN A 355 -21.09 -27.31 -4.74
C GLN A 355 -21.10 -28.76 -5.26
N CYS A 356 -21.13 -28.95 -6.57
CA CYS A 356 -21.13 -30.28 -7.19
C CYS A 356 -19.74 -30.83 -7.46
N ILE A 357 -18.71 -30.00 -7.50
CA ILE A 357 -17.34 -30.34 -7.89
C ILE A 357 -16.40 -30.26 -6.68
N ARG A 358 -15.16 -30.75 -6.84
CA ARG A 358 -14.11 -30.73 -5.82
C ARG A 358 -13.31 -29.43 -5.92
N GLU A 359 -12.55 -29.12 -4.89
CA GLU A 359 -11.68 -27.94 -4.87
C GLU A 359 -10.60 -27.95 -5.96
N VAL A 360 -10.12 -29.13 -6.35
CA VAL A 360 -9.15 -29.31 -7.44
C VAL A 360 -9.75 -29.11 -8.83
N ASP A 361 -11.08 -29.25 -8.97
CA ASP A 361 -11.78 -29.03 -10.24
C ASP A 361 -11.99 -27.54 -10.48
N THR A 362 -12.14 -27.15 -11.73
CA THR A 362 -12.39 -25.76 -12.09
C THR A 362 -13.76 -25.62 -12.74
N VAL A 363 -14.58 -24.67 -12.25
CA VAL A 363 -15.75 -24.17 -12.99
C VAL A 363 -15.47 -22.77 -13.47
N ALA A 364 -15.84 -22.47 -14.71
CA ALA A 364 -15.70 -21.15 -15.34
C ALA A 364 -17.01 -20.72 -15.98
N ARG A 365 -17.26 -19.41 -16.04
CA ARG A 365 -18.28 -18.85 -16.92
C ARG A 365 -17.64 -18.51 -18.27
N PHE A 366 -18.08 -19.18 -19.33
CA PHE A 366 -17.44 -19.10 -20.64
C PHE A 366 -17.97 -17.91 -21.47
N ALA A 367 -19.30 -17.77 -21.54
CA ALA A 367 -19.97 -16.61 -22.13
C ALA A 367 -21.47 -16.66 -21.74
N GLY A 368 -22.14 -15.50 -21.62
CA GLY A 368 -23.58 -15.44 -21.41
C GLY A 368 -24.14 -16.42 -20.35
N ASP A 369 -24.85 -17.44 -20.76
CA ASP A 369 -25.42 -18.54 -19.98
C ASP A 369 -24.62 -19.83 -20.06
N GLU A 370 -23.43 -19.79 -20.64
CA GLU A 370 -22.53 -20.92 -20.82
C GLU A 370 -21.53 -21.05 -19.66
N PHE A 371 -21.45 -22.26 -19.11
CA PHE A 371 -20.47 -22.61 -18.06
C PHE A 371 -19.62 -23.79 -18.54
N VAL A 372 -18.37 -23.84 -18.10
CA VAL A 372 -17.47 -24.95 -18.39
C VAL A 372 -16.88 -25.47 -17.12
N VAL A 373 -16.89 -26.80 -16.94
CA VAL A 373 -16.27 -27.47 -15.80
C VAL A 373 -15.10 -28.31 -16.30
N LEU A 374 -13.93 -28.11 -15.73
CA LEU A 374 -12.77 -28.95 -15.94
C LEU A 374 -12.61 -29.88 -14.73
N LEU A 375 -12.70 -31.17 -14.96
CA LEU A 375 -12.48 -32.19 -13.96
C LEU A 375 -11.10 -32.81 -14.16
N GLU A 376 -10.32 -32.79 -13.09
CA GLU A 376 -8.94 -33.30 -13.07
C GLU A 376 -8.85 -34.59 -12.26
N ASP A 377 -7.81 -35.36 -12.54
CA ASP A 377 -7.38 -36.49 -11.71
C ASP A 377 -8.44 -37.56 -11.44
N PHE A 378 -8.93 -38.21 -12.48
CA PHE A 378 -9.80 -39.36 -12.35
C PHE A 378 -9.32 -40.55 -13.20
N HIS A 379 -9.77 -41.76 -12.85
CA HIS A 379 -9.32 -43.01 -13.48
C HIS A 379 -10.34 -43.64 -14.40
N ALA A 380 -11.60 -43.24 -14.34
CA ALA A 380 -12.69 -43.84 -15.12
C ALA A 380 -13.63 -42.79 -15.70
N ALA A 381 -14.00 -42.92 -16.96
CA ALA A 381 -14.92 -42.02 -17.66
C ALA A 381 -16.27 -41.85 -16.92
N ASP A 382 -16.70 -42.88 -16.17
CA ASP A 382 -17.95 -42.84 -15.40
C ASP A 382 -17.98 -41.74 -14.35
N HIS A 383 -16.82 -41.35 -13.84
CA HIS A 383 -16.75 -40.21 -12.90
C HIS A 383 -17.23 -38.89 -13.50
N ALA A 384 -16.84 -38.61 -14.74
CA ALA A 384 -17.29 -37.39 -15.43
C ALA A 384 -18.79 -37.39 -15.66
N ILE A 385 -19.33 -38.59 -15.99
CA ILE A 385 -20.78 -38.80 -16.18
C ILE A 385 -21.53 -38.60 -14.85
N GLN A 386 -21.01 -39.14 -13.73
CA GLN A 386 -21.62 -38.96 -12.40
C GLN A 386 -21.63 -37.49 -11.98
N VAL A 387 -20.55 -36.74 -12.23
CA VAL A 387 -20.49 -35.29 -11.92
C VAL A 387 -21.47 -34.52 -12.84
N ALA A 388 -21.53 -34.82 -14.11
CA ALA A 388 -22.48 -34.20 -15.03
C ALA A 388 -23.94 -34.44 -14.59
N GLU A 389 -24.28 -35.65 -14.19
CA GLU A 389 -25.61 -35.96 -13.68
C GLU A 389 -25.89 -35.27 -12.33
N LYS A 390 -24.92 -35.21 -11.42
CA LYS A 390 -25.04 -34.45 -10.16
C LYS A 390 -25.33 -32.98 -10.42
N ILE A 391 -24.59 -32.37 -11.35
CA ILE A 391 -24.80 -30.97 -11.75
C ILE A 391 -26.19 -30.80 -12.34
N ARG A 392 -26.58 -31.68 -13.30
CA ARG A 392 -27.89 -31.63 -13.94
C ARG A 392 -29.04 -31.69 -12.92
N LEU A 393 -28.97 -32.59 -11.95
CA LEU A 393 -29.95 -32.71 -10.87
C LEU A 393 -29.99 -31.48 -9.97
N ALA A 394 -28.82 -30.95 -9.61
CA ALA A 394 -28.70 -29.73 -8.76
C ALA A 394 -29.28 -28.50 -9.45
N LEU A 395 -29.06 -28.36 -10.77
CA LEU A 395 -29.57 -27.22 -11.53
C LEU A 395 -31.10 -27.36 -11.82
N ASN A 396 -31.66 -28.55 -11.80
CA ASN A 396 -33.09 -28.77 -11.93
C ASN A 396 -33.94 -28.34 -10.73
N LEU A 397 -33.29 -28.12 -9.58
CA LEU A 397 -34.00 -27.63 -8.39
C LEU A 397 -34.51 -26.20 -8.62
N PRO A 398 -35.69 -25.84 -8.10
CA PRO A 398 -36.21 -24.49 -8.25
C PRO A 398 -35.23 -23.42 -7.77
N TYR A 399 -35.17 -22.32 -8.48
CA TYR A 399 -34.47 -21.09 -8.10
C TYR A 399 -35.46 -20.11 -7.51
N ASP A 400 -35.14 -19.52 -6.37
CA ASP A 400 -35.95 -18.43 -5.85
C ASP A 400 -35.44 -17.09 -6.46
N LEU A 401 -36.28 -16.48 -7.25
CA LEU A 401 -36.06 -15.19 -7.87
C LEU A 401 -37.15 -14.23 -7.34
N GLU A 402 -36.82 -13.47 -6.29
CA GLU A 402 -37.72 -12.53 -5.60
C GLU A 402 -39.06 -13.20 -5.14
N GLY A 403 -38.97 -14.36 -4.50
CA GLY A 403 -40.12 -15.10 -4.01
C GLY A 403 -40.89 -15.89 -5.08
N GLN A 404 -40.43 -15.90 -6.34
CA GLN A 404 -41.02 -16.68 -7.43
C GLN A 404 -40.14 -17.89 -7.77
N PRO A 405 -40.58 -19.11 -7.52
CA PRO A 405 -39.84 -20.31 -7.89
C PRO A 405 -39.80 -20.48 -9.40
N ARG A 406 -38.62 -20.55 -9.99
CA ARG A 406 -38.38 -20.80 -11.41
C ARG A 406 -37.52 -22.04 -11.59
N ARG A 407 -37.67 -22.71 -12.70
CA ARG A 407 -36.81 -23.83 -13.09
C ARG A 407 -36.11 -23.52 -14.42
N VAL A 408 -34.81 -23.78 -14.43
CA VAL A 408 -33.96 -23.69 -15.62
C VAL A 408 -33.25 -25.01 -15.75
N LEU A 409 -33.24 -25.55 -16.96
CA LEU A 409 -32.72 -26.87 -17.24
C LEU A 409 -31.36 -26.74 -17.94
N PRO A 410 -30.36 -27.56 -17.63
CA PRO A 410 -29.07 -27.51 -18.31
C PRO A 410 -29.01 -28.55 -19.46
N SER A 411 -28.35 -28.18 -20.56
CA SER A 411 -27.82 -29.10 -21.55
C SER A 411 -26.32 -29.23 -21.36
N ILE A 412 -25.77 -30.44 -21.25
CA ILE A 412 -24.38 -30.70 -20.88
C ILE A 412 -23.68 -31.56 -21.92
N GLY A 413 -22.55 -31.08 -22.47
CA GLY A 413 -21.68 -31.88 -23.32
C GLY A 413 -20.42 -32.30 -22.54
N ILE A 414 -19.96 -33.52 -22.71
CA ILE A 414 -18.83 -34.12 -22.02
C ILE A 414 -17.75 -34.51 -23.01
N ALA A 415 -16.54 -33.96 -22.89
CA ALA A 415 -15.38 -34.41 -23.65
C ALA A 415 -14.28 -34.92 -22.71
N LEU A 416 -13.67 -36.05 -23.08
CA LEU A 416 -12.65 -36.74 -22.31
C LEU A 416 -11.30 -36.65 -23.02
N TYR A 417 -10.25 -36.27 -22.26
CA TYR A 417 -8.88 -36.39 -22.71
C TYR A 417 -8.28 -37.71 -22.19
N PRO A 418 -7.52 -38.47 -23.00
CA PRO A 418 -7.17 -38.23 -24.41
C PRO A 418 -8.18 -38.84 -25.44
N ARG A 419 -9.32 -39.36 -25.00
CA ARG A 419 -10.25 -40.16 -25.83
C ARG A 419 -10.87 -39.36 -26.99
N HIS A 420 -11.26 -38.09 -26.72
CA HIS A 420 -11.98 -37.26 -27.69
C HIS A 420 -11.09 -36.23 -28.37
N ALA A 421 -10.02 -35.79 -27.73
CA ALA A 421 -9.05 -34.83 -28.28
C ALA A 421 -7.69 -34.91 -27.60
N ASP A 422 -6.63 -34.41 -28.26
CA ASP A 422 -5.26 -34.33 -27.73
C ASP A 422 -4.79 -32.91 -27.44
N ASP A 423 -5.56 -31.91 -27.84
CA ASP A 423 -5.26 -30.49 -27.61
C ASP A 423 -6.44 -29.76 -26.95
N PRO A 424 -6.18 -28.67 -26.22
CA PRO A 424 -7.18 -27.93 -25.45
C PRO A 424 -8.34 -27.39 -26.32
N GLN A 425 -8.03 -26.91 -27.52
CA GLN A 425 -9.01 -26.27 -28.38
C GLN A 425 -9.98 -27.31 -28.96
N GLN A 426 -9.45 -28.46 -29.40
CA GLN A 426 -10.28 -29.54 -29.89
C GLN A 426 -11.16 -30.17 -28.79
N LEU A 427 -10.63 -30.25 -27.57
CA LEU A 427 -11.40 -30.74 -26.41
C LEU A 427 -12.60 -29.84 -26.08
N LEU A 428 -12.40 -28.50 -26.13
CA LEU A 428 -13.49 -27.54 -25.99
C LEU A 428 -14.55 -27.70 -27.11
N ILE A 429 -14.11 -27.81 -28.36
CA ILE A 429 -15.03 -28.00 -29.52
C ILE A 429 -15.82 -29.29 -29.37
N GLN A 430 -15.21 -30.39 -28.92
CA GLN A 430 -15.90 -31.65 -28.72
C GLN A 430 -16.95 -31.59 -27.60
N ALA A 431 -16.64 -30.89 -26.51
CA ALA A 431 -17.58 -30.67 -25.42
C ALA A 431 -18.75 -29.78 -25.85
N ASP A 432 -18.49 -28.69 -26.57
CA ASP A 432 -19.52 -27.79 -27.13
C ASP A 432 -20.46 -28.52 -28.12
N ASN A 433 -19.91 -29.27 -29.10
CA ASN A 433 -20.69 -30.05 -30.02
C ASN A 433 -21.59 -31.08 -29.31
N ALA A 434 -21.08 -31.74 -28.28
CA ALA A 434 -21.86 -32.67 -27.48
C ALA A 434 -22.98 -31.94 -26.70
N MET A 435 -22.73 -30.76 -26.15
CA MET A 435 -23.75 -29.93 -25.50
C MET A 435 -24.83 -29.50 -26.48
N TYR A 436 -24.46 -29.08 -27.68
CA TYR A 436 -25.41 -28.74 -28.74
C TYR A 436 -26.32 -29.93 -29.13
N LEU A 437 -25.77 -31.16 -29.22
CA LEU A 437 -26.55 -32.38 -29.43
C LEU A 437 -27.49 -32.65 -28.24
N ALA A 438 -27.05 -32.45 -27.00
CA ALA A 438 -27.92 -32.59 -25.84
C ALA A 438 -29.11 -31.61 -25.88
N LYS A 439 -28.88 -30.38 -26.31
CA LYS A 439 -29.90 -29.33 -26.47
C LYS A 439 -30.91 -29.67 -27.56
N ASN A 440 -30.45 -30.10 -28.74
CA ASN A 440 -31.31 -30.49 -29.85
C ASN A 440 -32.14 -31.75 -29.59
N ASN A 441 -31.67 -32.67 -28.77
CA ASN A 441 -32.36 -33.88 -28.36
C ASN A 441 -33.38 -33.66 -27.22
N GLY A 442 -33.77 -32.39 -26.95
CA GLY A 442 -34.83 -32.02 -26.00
C GLY A 442 -34.32 -31.40 -24.70
N GLY A 443 -33.03 -31.13 -24.58
CA GLY A 443 -32.44 -30.48 -23.40
C GLY A 443 -32.46 -31.31 -22.10
N ASN A 444 -32.07 -30.72 -20.97
CA ASN A 444 -32.06 -31.36 -19.65
C ASN A 444 -31.38 -32.73 -19.62
N ARG A 445 -30.25 -32.84 -20.28
CA ARG A 445 -29.47 -34.08 -20.39
C ARG A 445 -27.99 -33.82 -20.58
N TYR A 446 -27.20 -34.86 -20.43
CA TYR A 446 -25.81 -34.85 -20.86
C TYR A 446 -25.62 -35.69 -22.14
N GLN A 447 -24.58 -35.39 -22.90
CA GLN A 447 -24.16 -36.11 -24.09
C GLN A 447 -22.62 -36.24 -24.07
N LEU A 448 -22.11 -37.43 -24.39
CA LEU A 448 -20.68 -37.64 -24.61
C LEU A 448 -20.27 -37.19 -26.01
N GLY A 449 -19.10 -36.62 -26.14
CA GLY A 449 -18.46 -36.30 -27.41
C GLY A 449 -18.22 -37.55 -28.26
N LEU A 450 -18.04 -37.33 -29.56
CA LEU A 450 -17.73 -38.41 -30.48
C LEU A 450 -16.26 -38.84 -30.27
N GLU A 451 -16.02 -40.14 -30.33
CA GLU A 451 -14.66 -40.69 -30.26
C GLU A 451 -13.83 -40.17 -31.44
N LYS A 452 -12.57 -39.91 -31.15
CA LYS A 452 -11.60 -39.57 -32.17
C LYS A 452 -11.47 -40.75 -33.13
N HIS A 453 -11.91 -40.56 -34.38
CA HIS A 453 -11.59 -41.54 -35.40
C HIS A 453 -10.07 -41.63 -35.51
N LEU A 454 -9.50 -42.75 -35.06
CA LEU A 454 -8.14 -43.13 -35.45
C LEU A 454 -8.13 -43.09 -36.98
N ARG A 455 -7.41 -42.11 -37.54
CA ARG A 455 -7.12 -42.16 -38.98
C ARG A 455 -6.45 -43.52 -39.22
N GLY A 456 -7.22 -44.40 -39.80
CA GLY A 456 -6.70 -45.70 -40.13
C GLY A 456 -5.44 -45.54 -40.94
N ASP A 457 -4.41 -46.21 -40.50
CA ASP A 457 -3.33 -46.63 -41.37
C ASP A 457 -4.00 -47.44 -42.52
N THR A 458 -4.12 -46.80 -43.64
CA THR A 458 -4.40 -47.53 -44.89
C THR A 458 -3.06 -48.11 -45.32
N PRO A 459 -3.00 -49.42 -45.63
CA PRO A 459 -1.76 -50.13 -45.91
C PRO A 459 -1.00 -49.63 -47.16
#